data_7779c2b2af4e1b11b17174271a9e99d3
#
_entry.id   7779c2b2af4e1b11b17174271a9e99d3
#
_cell.length_a   1.000
_cell.length_b   1.000
_cell.length_c   1.000
_cell.angle_alpha   90.00
_cell.angle_beta   90.00
_cell.angle_gamma   90.00
#
_symmetry.space_group_name_H-M   'P 1'
#
loop_
_entity.id
_entity.type
_entity.pdbx_description
1 polymer ?
#
loop_
_entity_poly.entity_id
_entity_poly.type
_entity_poly.pdbx_seq_one_letter_code
_entity_poly.pdbx_strand_id
1 'polypeptide(L)'
;LEATVEEPGSVVLSARLFGDIVRRLPGDTVHLAVDEKNITTIKSGASEFSIVGIPADEYPDLPSIGSEKSVTVSQSLLKGMIRQTIFAVAESDAKPIHTGTLFEISEGKLRLVSVDGYRLALREEAVPCEEEMNFVVPGKTLSEASKLLSEEDGETLELRVGRRHIQLRIGSYCVTSRLLEGEFLDYRAAIPKSSTTEIVVSTREFISSVERVSLLITDRLKSPLRCRFEGNEIHLSCSTAIGRASDSFSAAILVDAVEMGFNNRYLLDALRNSEGDEVRLQLNGPLSPMKVLPREGEDYLFLVLPVRLKTD
;
A
#
# COMPACT_ATOMS: atom_id res chain seq x y z
N LEU A 1 27.79 0.70 2.42
CA LEU A 1 28.44 -0.61 2.24
C LEU A 1 29.82 -0.56 2.88
N GLU A 2 30.22 -1.66 3.55
CA GLU A 2 31.60 -1.85 3.97
C GLU A 2 32.46 -2.10 2.74
N ALA A 3 33.53 -1.34 2.59
CA ALA A 3 34.46 -1.47 1.47
C ALA A 3 35.87 -0.97 1.84
N THR A 4 36.88 -1.58 1.25
CA THR A 4 38.25 -1.06 1.28
C THR A 4 38.42 -0.20 0.05
N VAL A 5 38.70 1.09 0.23
CA VAL A 5 38.93 2.04 -0.85
C VAL A 5 40.43 2.27 -0.98
N GLU A 6 41.01 1.82 -2.09
CA GLU A 6 42.46 2.04 -2.41
C GLU A 6 42.65 3.42 -3.02
N GLU A 7 41.86 3.76 -4.04
CA GLU A 7 41.80 5.05 -4.69
C GLU A 7 40.39 5.61 -4.69
N PRO A 8 40.16 6.79 -4.09
CA PRO A 8 38.85 7.40 -4.10
C PRO A 8 38.48 7.91 -5.45
N GLY A 9 37.24 7.70 -5.89
CA GLY A 9 36.72 8.16 -7.16
C GLY A 9 35.21 8.05 -7.25
N SER A 10 34.66 8.54 -8.34
CA SER A 10 33.21 8.48 -8.59
C SER A 10 32.93 8.23 -10.07
N VAL A 11 31.93 7.39 -10.34
CA VAL A 11 31.45 7.06 -11.68
C VAL A 11 29.96 6.77 -11.62
N VAL A 12 29.26 7.11 -12.70
CA VAL A 12 27.84 6.76 -12.83
C VAL A 12 27.71 5.54 -13.73
N LEU A 13 27.03 4.52 -13.24
CA LEU A 13 26.77 3.26 -13.93
C LEU A 13 25.27 3.04 -14.12
N SER A 14 24.90 2.25 -15.15
CA SER A 14 23.54 1.76 -15.28
C SER A 14 23.19 0.88 -14.09
N ALA A 15 22.28 1.34 -13.21
CA ALA A 15 21.85 0.62 -12.01
C ALA A 15 21.32 -0.78 -12.35
N ARG A 16 20.55 -0.92 -13.44
CA ARG A 16 20.02 -2.22 -13.88
C ARG A 16 21.15 -3.18 -14.27
N LEU A 17 22.07 -2.73 -15.15
CA LEU A 17 23.15 -3.58 -15.62
C LEU A 17 24.11 -3.96 -14.49
N PHE A 18 24.52 -2.98 -13.69
CA PHE A 18 25.39 -3.21 -12.53
C PHE A 18 24.75 -4.17 -11.53
N GLY A 19 23.49 -3.95 -11.19
CA GLY A 19 22.74 -4.83 -10.27
C GLY A 19 22.54 -6.24 -10.84
N ASP A 20 22.33 -6.39 -12.17
CA ASP A 20 22.23 -7.70 -12.81
C ASP A 20 23.56 -8.46 -12.81
N ILE A 21 24.69 -7.77 -12.96
CA ILE A 21 26.03 -8.33 -12.87
C ILE A 21 26.29 -8.79 -11.42
N VAL A 22 26.17 -7.88 -10.46
CA VAL A 22 26.50 -8.16 -9.04
C VAL A 22 25.71 -9.35 -8.49
N ARG A 23 24.41 -9.45 -8.81
CA ARG A 23 23.57 -10.58 -8.37
C ARG A 23 24.00 -11.94 -8.93
N ARG A 24 24.83 -11.98 -9.99
CA ARG A 24 25.28 -13.20 -10.64
C ARG A 24 26.76 -13.51 -10.44
N LEU A 25 27.47 -12.67 -9.70
CA LEU A 25 28.86 -12.92 -9.38
C LEU A 25 29.01 -14.11 -8.44
N PRO A 26 30.02 -14.99 -8.63
CA PRO A 26 30.15 -16.22 -7.88
C PRO A 26 30.79 -16.08 -6.49
N GLY A 27 31.40 -14.92 -6.19
CA GLY A 27 32.18 -14.73 -4.96
C GLY A 27 31.55 -13.73 -4.01
N ASP A 28 31.98 -13.77 -2.74
CA ASP A 28 31.52 -12.85 -1.69
C ASP A 28 32.19 -11.47 -1.75
N THR A 29 33.25 -11.35 -2.55
CA THR A 29 34.01 -10.09 -2.71
C THR A 29 33.97 -9.66 -4.16
N VAL A 30 33.75 -8.35 -4.37
CA VAL A 30 33.73 -7.73 -5.67
C VAL A 30 34.81 -6.63 -5.70
N HIS A 31 35.68 -6.68 -6.69
CA HIS A 31 36.67 -5.64 -6.96
C HIS A 31 36.15 -4.74 -8.08
N LEU A 32 36.17 -3.45 -7.83
CA LEU A 32 35.78 -2.40 -8.77
C LEU A 32 36.98 -1.52 -9.06
N ALA A 33 37.28 -1.31 -10.36
CA ALA A 33 38.30 -0.34 -10.81
C ALA A 33 37.73 0.48 -11.97
N VAL A 34 38.00 1.76 -11.96
CA VAL A 34 37.52 2.69 -13.00
C VAL A 34 38.74 3.38 -13.63
N ASP A 35 38.82 3.36 -14.95
CA ASP A 35 39.89 4.05 -15.67
C ASP A 35 39.53 5.51 -16.05
N GLU A 36 40.47 6.24 -16.61
CA GLU A 36 40.29 7.64 -17.05
C GLU A 36 39.21 7.83 -18.13
N LYS A 37 38.76 6.75 -18.78
CA LYS A 37 37.71 6.76 -19.80
C LYS A 37 36.36 6.35 -19.22
N ASN A 38 36.23 6.29 -17.88
CA ASN A 38 35.06 5.81 -17.17
C ASN A 38 34.67 4.35 -17.49
N ILE A 39 35.63 3.53 -17.96
CA ILE A 39 35.39 2.10 -18.11
C ILE A 39 35.55 1.45 -16.72
N THR A 40 34.47 0.84 -16.23
CA THR A 40 34.46 0.19 -14.95
C THR A 40 34.69 -1.31 -15.13
N THR A 41 35.76 -1.81 -14.55
CA THR A 41 36.08 -3.23 -14.48
C THR A 41 35.53 -3.79 -13.18
N ILE A 42 34.75 -4.86 -13.25
CA ILE A 42 34.11 -5.55 -12.13
C ILE A 42 34.64 -6.97 -12.11
N LYS A 43 35.30 -7.38 -11.01
CA LYS A 43 35.91 -8.71 -10.90
C LYS A 43 35.41 -9.43 -9.63
N SER A 44 35.11 -10.73 -9.77
CA SER A 44 34.85 -11.62 -8.65
C SER A 44 35.19 -13.04 -9.06
N GLY A 45 36.16 -13.66 -8.37
CA GLY A 45 36.71 -14.95 -8.75
C GLY A 45 37.27 -14.93 -10.20
N ALA A 46 36.80 -15.83 -11.04
CA ALA A 46 37.21 -15.92 -12.44
C ALA A 46 36.35 -15.01 -13.37
N SER A 47 35.32 -14.37 -12.84
CA SER A 47 34.41 -13.53 -13.61
C SER A 47 34.94 -12.09 -13.71
N GLU A 48 34.98 -11.56 -14.91
CA GLU A 48 35.38 -10.17 -15.21
C GLU A 48 34.38 -9.54 -16.17
N PHE A 49 33.93 -8.33 -15.84
CA PHE A 49 33.08 -7.50 -16.69
C PHE A 49 33.76 -6.13 -16.89
N SER A 50 33.62 -5.58 -18.08
CA SER A 50 33.99 -4.19 -18.36
C SER A 50 32.76 -3.47 -18.89
N ILE A 51 32.29 -2.44 -18.17
CA ILE A 51 31.11 -1.66 -18.55
C ILE A 51 31.46 -0.18 -18.64
N VAL A 52 30.86 0.52 -19.59
CA VAL A 52 31.08 1.95 -19.78
C VAL A 52 30.23 2.72 -18.80
N GLY A 53 30.84 3.58 -18.00
CA GLY A 53 30.21 4.58 -17.17
C GLY A 53 30.20 5.96 -17.81
N ILE A 54 29.59 6.91 -17.12
CA ILE A 54 29.65 8.33 -17.44
C ILE A 54 30.28 9.11 -16.28
N PRO A 55 30.84 10.31 -16.51
CA PRO A 55 31.37 11.14 -15.43
C PRO A 55 30.38 11.43 -14.36
N ALA A 56 30.82 11.48 -13.09
CA ALA A 56 29.94 11.66 -11.94
C ALA A 56 29.37 13.09 -11.80
N ASP A 57 30.04 14.06 -12.39
CA ASP A 57 29.61 15.47 -12.49
C ASP A 57 28.32 15.65 -13.34
N GLU A 58 28.05 14.70 -14.23
CA GLU A 58 26.78 14.64 -14.98
C GLU A 58 25.59 14.07 -14.13
N TYR A 59 25.86 13.55 -12.94
CA TYR A 59 24.81 12.98 -12.08
C TYR A 59 24.07 14.10 -11.33
N PRO A 60 22.73 14.13 -11.37
CA PRO A 60 21.96 15.16 -10.69
C PRO A 60 22.21 15.14 -9.19
N ASP A 61 22.36 16.30 -8.59
CA ASP A 61 22.42 16.43 -7.13
C ASP A 61 21.14 15.90 -6.49
N LEU A 62 21.33 15.15 -5.42
CA LEU A 62 20.19 14.75 -4.60
C LEU A 62 19.57 16.00 -3.92
N PRO A 63 18.25 16.14 -3.91
CA PRO A 63 17.62 17.28 -3.28
C PRO A 63 18.00 17.33 -1.79
N SER A 64 18.57 18.46 -1.36
CA SER A 64 18.81 18.71 0.04
C SER A 64 17.46 18.92 0.74
N ILE A 65 17.13 18.07 1.68
CA ILE A 65 15.97 18.26 2.54
C ILE A 65 16.46 19.08 3.73
N GLY A 66 16.23 20.40 3.68
CA GLY A 66 16.23 21.19 4.91
C GLY A 66 15.13 20.57 5.77
N SER A 67 15.50 19.75 6.74
CA SER A 67 14.54 19.06 7.59
C SER A 67 13.88 20.09 8.52
N GLU A 68 12.70 20.55 8.11
CA GLU A 68 11.89 21.40 8.99
C GLU A 68 11.24 20.54 10.07
N LYS A 69 10.90 19.26 9.77
CA LYS A 69 10.23 18.34 10.67
C LYS A 69 10.72 16.91 10.50
N SER A 70 10.81 16.19 11.62
CA SER A 70 11.15 14.77 11.58
C SER A 70 10.33 13.96 12.59
N VAL A 71 10.08 12.70 12.28
CA VAL A 71 9.46 11.73 13.18
C VAL A 71 10.15 10.39 13.07
N THR A 72 10.37 9.75 14.22
CA THR A 72 10.90 8.39 14.29
C THR A 72 9.76 7.43 14.52
N VAL A 73 9.66 6.40 13.69
CA VAL A 73 8.62 5.37 13.78
C VAL A 73 9.23 3.97 13.71
N SER A 74 8.52 2.98 14.24
CA SER A 74 8.90 1.57 14.07
C SER A 74 8.82 1.17 12.61
N GLN A 75 9.81 0.40 12.12
CA GLN A 75 9.82 -0.12 10.76
C GLN A 75 8.69 -1.13 10.53
N SER A 76 8.48 -2.06 11.45
CA SER A 76 7.42 -3.06 11.39
C SER A 76 6.04 -2.41 11.39
N LEU A 77 5.82 -1.41 12.25
CA LEU A 77 4.58 -0.64 12.30
C LEU A 77 4.30 0.05 10.96
N LEU A 78 5.25 0.84 10.45
CA LEU A 78 5.05 1.56 9.19
C LEU A 78 4.83 0.60 8.01
N LYS A 79 5.55 -0.53 7.97
CA LYS A 79 5.37 -1.56 6.96
C LYS A 79 3.95 -2.14 6.97
N GLY A 80 3.42 -2.43 8.16
CA GLY A 80 2.04 -2.87 8.35
C GLY A 80 1.03 -1.83 7.89
N MET A 81 1.22 -0.56 8.29
CA MET A 81 0.35 0.55 7.88
C MET A 81 0.35 0.76 6.36
N ILE A 82 1.52 0.70 5.71
CA ILE A 82 1.63 0.80 4.24
C ILE A 82 0.88 -0.37 3.59
N ARG A 83 1.11 -1.61 4.02
CA ARG A 83 0.43 -2.80 3.48
C ARG A 83 -1.09 -2.63 3.52
N GLN A 84 -1.63 -2.13 4.64
CA GLN A 84 -3.06 -1.97 4.85
C GLN A 84 -3.69 -0.78 4.13
N THR A 85 -2.90 0.11 3.54
CA THR A 85 -3.45 1.30 2.88
C THR A 85 -3.11 1.39 1.39
N ILE A 86 -1.95 0.91 0.98
CA ILE A 86 -1.44 1.10 -0.39
C ILE A 86 -2.32 0.49 -1.48
N PHE A 87 -3.09 -0.55 -1.17
CA PHE A 87 -3.99 -1.19 -2.13
C PHE A 87 -5.12 -0.26 -2.62
N ALA A 88 -5.42 0.80 -1.86
CA ALA A 88 -6.49 1.74 -2.17
C ALA A 88 -6.01 3.02 -2.88
N VAL A 89 -4.73 3.14 -3.24
CA VAL A 89 -4.26 4.26 -4.07
C VAL A 89 -4.82 4.16 -5.49
N ALA A 90 -5.06 5.31 -6.13
CA ALA A 90 -5.51 5.34 -7.51
C ALA A 90 -4.41 4.89 -8.48
N GLU A 91 -4.78 4.08 -9.46
CA GLU A 91 -3.88 3.67 -10.56
C GLU A 91 -3.83 4.73 -11.68
N SER A 92 -4.82 5.60 -11.75
CA SER A 92 -4.98 6.61 -12.79
C SER A 92 -4.52 7.98 -12.32
N ASP A 93 -3.82 8.71 -13.19
CA ASP A 93 -3.36 10.08 -12.97
C ASP A 93 -4.46 11.16 -13.09
N ALA A 94 -5.72 10.77 -13.24
CA ALA A 94 -6.84 11.72 -13.34
C ALA A 94 -6.92 12.69 -12.15
N LYS A 95 -6.53 12.21 -10.97
CA LYS A 95 -6.29 13.00 -9.76
C LYS A 95 -4.95 12.58 -9.16
N PRO A 96 -3.83 13.19 -9.57
CA PRO A 96 -2.49 12.76 -9.18
C PRO A 96 -2.28 12.62 -7.67
N ILE A 97 -2.93 13.47 -6.86
CA ILE A 97 -2.84 13.41 -5.39
C ILE A 97 -3.33 12.07 -4.82
N HIS A 98 -4.27 11.39 -5.48
CA HIS A 98 -4.79 10.09 -5.06
C HIS A 98 -3.92 8.89 -5.49
N THR A 99 -2.87 9.11 -6.30
CA THR A 99 -1.87 8.08 -6.60
C THR A 99 -0.87 7.88 -5.46
N GLY A 100 -1.05 8.60 -4.36
CA GLY A 100 -0.28 8.48 -3.14
C GLY A 100 -1.15 8.26 -1.91
N THR A 101 -0.46 8.03 -0.80
CA THR A 101 -1.04 7.86 0.52
C THR A 101 -0.83 9.13 1.33
N LEU A 102 -1.89 9.66 1.92
CA LEU A 102 -1.84 10.75 2.88
C LEU A 102 -1.22 10.24 4.18
N PHE A 103 -0.23 10.95 4.67
CA PHE A 103 0.32 10.85 6.02
C PHE A 103 -0.20 12.04 6.81
N GLU A 104 -0.94 11.79 7.85
CA GLU A 104 -1.40 12.79 8.79
C GLU A 104 -0.87 12.45 10.17
N ILE A 105 -0.07 13.33 10.74
CA ILE A 105 0.44 13.22 12.11
C ILE A 105 -0.20 14.33 12.90
N SER A 106 -0.96 13.96 13.92
CA SER A 106 -1.62 14.90 14.82
C SER A 106 -1.99 14.19 16.12
N GLU A 107 -1.96 14.91 17.23
CA GLU A 107 -2.41 14.40 18.55
C GLU A 107 -1.70 13.11 18.98
N GLY A 108 -0.41 12.96 18.64
CA GLY A 108 0.36 11.75 18.96
C GLY A 108 -0.05 10.51 18.13
N LYS A 109 -0.70 10.69 17.00
CA LYS A 109 -1.14 9.63 16.11
C LYS A 109 -0.63 9.84 14.69
N LEU A 110 -0.25 8.76 14.05
CA LEU A 110 0.03 8.68 12.62
C LEU A 110 -1.14 8.00 11.93
N ARG A 111 -1.74 8.67 10.95
CA ARG A 111 -2.76 8.12 10.07
C ARG A 111 -2.24 8.03 8.66
N LEU A 112 -2.40 6.88 8.04
CA LEU A 112 -2.20 6.67 6.61
C LEU A 112 -3.56 6.49 5.96
N VAL A 113 -3.81 7.27 4.89
CA VAL A 113 -5.08 7.22 4.17
C VAL A 113 -4.83 7.14 2.67
N SER A 114 -5.45 6.18 2.01
CA SER A 114 -5.43 6.02 0.55
C SER A 114 -6.83 5.94 -0.01
N VAL A 115 -7.07 6.55 -1.18
CA VAL A 115 -8.38 6.57 -1.83
C VAL A 115 -8.23 6.53 -3.36
N ASP A 116 -9.17 5.87 -4.05
CA ASP A 116 -9.24 5.88 -5.52
C ASP A 116 -10.61 6.36 -6.06
N GLY A 117 -11.52 6.78 -5.16
CA GLY A 117 -12.87 7.22 -5.49
C GLY A 117 -13.93 6.10 -5.43
N TYR A 118 -13.53 4.83 -5.29
CA TYR A 118 -14.41 3.67 -5.12
C TYR A 118 -14.18 2.93 -3.82
N ARG A 119 -13.03 3.15 -3.20
CA ARG A 119 -12.63 2.57 -1.93
C ARG A 119 -11.74 3.53 -1.16
N LEU A 120 -11.66 3.34 0.13
CA LEU A 120 -10.77 4.07 1.02
C LEU A 120 -10.17 3.07 2.00
N ALA A 121 -8.88 3.24 2.29
CA ALA A 121 -8.21 2.53 3.37
C ALA A 121 -7.58 3.53 4.32
N LEU A 122 -7.84 3.34 5.60
CA LEU A 122 -7.27 4.12 6.70
C LEU A 122 -6.66 3.17 7.72
N ARG A 123 -5.46 3.49 8.17
CA ARG A 123 -4.80 2.88 9.32
C ARG A 123 -4.32 3.99 10.26
N GLU A 124 -4.58 3.83 11.57
CA GLU A 124 -4.17 4.77 12.62
C GLU A 124 -3.32 4.04 13.66
N GLU A 125 -2.22 4.68 14.08
CA GLU A 125 -1.35 4.17 15.13
C GLU A 125 -0.83 5.30 16.01
N ALA A 126 -0.58 5.01 17.28
CA ALA A 126 0.06 5.95 18.19
C ALA A 126 1.56 6.09 17.86
N VAL A 127 2.03 7.32 17.80
CA VAL A 127 3.45 7.63 17.58
C VAL A 127 3.91 8.71 18.56
N PRO A 128 5.16 8.66 19.03
CA PRO A 128 5.70 9.67 19.95
C PRO A 128 6.10 10.95 19.18
N CYS A 129 5.12 11.67 18.66
CA CYS A 129 5.33 12.91 17.92
C CYS A 129 4.28 13.95 18.31
N GLU A 130 4.75 15.12 18.76
CA GLU A 130 3.89 16.25 19.12
C GLU A 130 3.68 17.22 17.94
N GLU A 131 4.49 17.08 16.89
CA GLU A 131 4.39 17.97 15.71
C GLU A 131 3.24 17.54 14.80
N GLU A 132 2.49 18.52 14.32
CA GLU A 132 1.46 18.30 13.31
C GLU A 132 2.06 18.34 11.90
N MET A 133 1.78 17.31 11.13
CA MET A 133 2.23 17.17 9.74
C MET A 133 1.14 16.58 8.87
N ASN A 134 1.05 17.07 7.63
CA ASN A 134 0.13 16.56 6.63
C ASN A 134 0.82 16.60 5.25
N PHE A 135 1.03 15.45 4.63
CA PHE A 135 1.71 15.33 3.34
C PHE A 135 1.33 14.04 2.62
N VAL A 136 1.49 14.02 1.30
CA VAL A 136 1.14 12.85 0.49
C VAL A 136 2.38 12.27 -0.17
N VAL A 137 2.63 10.98 0.10
CA VAL A 137 3.76 10.22 -0.43
C VAL A 137 3.28 9.37 -1.61
N PRO A 138 3.96 9.41 -2.78
CA PRO A 138 3.58 8.56 -3.91
C PRO A 138 3.52 7.09 -3.54
N GLY A 139 2.48 6.38 -3.96
CA GLY A 139 2.31 4.95 -3.69
C GLY A 139 3.47 4.10 -4.20
N LYS A 140 4.05 4.47 -5.36
CA LYS A 140 5.24 3.80 -5.88
C LYS A 140 6.43 3.91 -4.93
N THR A 141 6.65 5.09 -4.33
CA THR A 141 7.72 5.28 -3.33
C THR A 141 7.49 4.40 -2.12
N LEU A 142 6.26 4.36 -1.60
CA LEU A 142 5.90 3.52 -0.45
C LEU A 142 6.06 2.04 -0.76
N SER A 143 5.66 1.59 -1.95
CA SER A 143 5.84 0.21 -2.39
C SER A 143 7.31 -0.21 -2.44
N GLU A 144 8.21 0.66 -2.89
CA GLU A 144 9.64 0.37 -2.90
C GLU A 144 10.26 0.48 -1.49
N ALA A 145 9.89 1.50 -0.72
CA ALA A 145 10.37 1.68 0.64
C ALA A 145 9.97 0.51 1.55
N SER A 146 8.74 -0.01 1.43
CA SER A 146 8.26 -1.12 2.25
C SER A 146 9.08 -2.41 2.09
N LYS A 147 9.77 -2.60 0.96
CA LYS A 147 10.68 -3.74 0.74
C LYS A 147 11.97 -3.64 1.55
N LEU A 148 12.34 -2.43 1.98
CA LEU A 148 13.52 -2.15 2.77
C LEU A 148 13.24 -2.17 4.28
N LEU A 149 11.95 -2.10 4.67
CA LEU A 149 11.54 -2.08 6.06
C LEU A 149 11.62 -3.47 6.69
N SER A 150 12.23 -3.55 7.86
CA SER A 150 12.28 -4.76 8.69
C SER A 150 10.90 -5.07 9.29
N GLU A 151 10.67 -6.35 9.56
CA GLU A 151 9.53 -6.84 10.37
C GLU A 151 9.94 -7.12 11.81
N GLU A 152 11.22 -6.96 12.13
CA GLU A 152 11.76 -7.20 13.48
C GLU A 152 11.37 -6.07 14.42
N ASP A 153 11.05 -6.45 15.65
CA ASP A 153 10.72 -5.49 16.70
C ASP A 153 11.96 -4.68 17.13
N GLY A 154 11.74 -3.40 17.40
CA GLY A 154 12.79 -2.50 17.88
C GLY A 154 13.53 -1.75 16.79
N GLU A 155 13.44 -2.18 15.53
CA GLU A 155 14.00 -1.44 14.40
C GLU A 155 13.17 -0.19 14.11
N THR A 156 13.85 0.95 13.96
CA THR A 156 13.21 2.24 13.68
C THR A 156 13.70 2.85 12.39
N LEU A 157 12.93 3.77 11.85
CA LEU A 157 13.33 4.65 10.76
C LEU A 157 13.00 6.10 11.10
N GLU A 158 13.75 7.02 10.49
CA GLU A 158 13.49 8.46 10.58
C GLU A 158 12.83 8.94 9.29
N LEU A 159 11.64 9.55 9.41
CA LEU A 159 10.98 10.29 8.35
C LEU A 159 11.36 11.76 8.48
N ARG A 160 12.04 12.30 7.49
CA ARG A 160 12.36 13.74 7.39
C ARG A 160 11.49 14.36 6.33
N VAL A 161 10.69 15.32 6.73
CA VAL A 161 9.68 15.94 5.87
C VAL A 161 10.07 17.39 5.61
N GLY A 162 10.41 17.67 4.37
CA GLY A 162 10.61 19.02 3.87
C GLY A 162 9.39 19.51 3.09
N ARG A 163 9.47 20.72 2.55
CA ARG A 163 8.35 21.36 1.85
C ARG A 163 7.86 20.57 0.62
N ARG A 164 8.75 19.94 -0.14
CA ARG A 164 8.44 19.25 -1.40
C ARG A 164 8.96 17.83 -1.47
N HIS A 165 9.74 17.41 -0.50
CA HIS A 165 10.38 16.11 -0.49
C HIS A 165 10.26 15.45 0.88
N ILE A 166 10.25 14.14 0.86
CA ILE A 166 10.40 13.31 2.05
C ILE A 166 11.65 12.47 1.90
N GLN A 167 12.33 12.21 3.01
CA GLN A 167 13.44 11.29 3.10
C GLN A 167 13.14 10.26 4.19
N LEU A 168 13.23 8.99 3.82
CA LEU A 168 13.13 7.86 4.73
C LEU A 168 14.53 7.32 4.97
N ARG A 169 15.00 7.36 6.22
CA ARG A 169 16.27 6.79 6.65
C ARG A 169 16.03 5.45 7.32
N ILE A 170 16.41 4.38 6.63
CA ILE A 170 16.15 2.98 7.01
C ILE A 170 17.50 2.28 7.14
N GLY A 171 18.06 2.20 8.36
CA GLY A 171 19.41 1.68 8.54
C GLY A 171 20.42 2.43 7.66
N SER A 172 21.13 1.73 6.78
CA SER A 172 22.08 2.31 5.82
C SER A 172 21.44 2.86 4.54
N TYR A 173 20.13 2.68 4.35
CA TYR A 173 19.41 3.17 3.17
C TYR A 173 18.83 4.56 3.39
N CYS A 174 18.84 5.34 2.32
CA CYS A 174 18.21 6.65 2.28
C CYS A 174 17.32 6.75 1.04
N VAL A 175 16.00 6.74 1.25
CA VAL A 175 15.02 6.87 0.17
C VAL A 175 14.50 8.29 0.15
N THR A 176 14.75 9.02 -0.94
CA THR A 176 14.25 10.38 -1.11
C THR A 176 13.17 10.39 -2.20
N SER A 177 12.05 11.03 -1.91
CA SER A 177 10.92 11.14 -2.83
C SER A 177 10.35 12.55 -2.85
N ARG A 178 9.84 12.95 -4.01
CA ARG A 178 9.02 14.15 -4.10
C ARG A 178 7.63 13.86 -3.54
N LEU A 179 7.10 14.80 -2.77
CA LEU A 179 5.72 14.75 -2.27
C LEU A 179 4.74 15.10 -3.40
N LEU A 180 3.54 14.54 -3.35
CA LEU A 180 2.46 14.94 -4.24
C LEU A 180 1.83 16.24 -3.73
N GLU A 181 1.66 17.20 -4.63
CA GLU A 181 1.05 18.50 -4.34
C GLU A 181 -0.43 18.47 -4.70
N GLY A 182 -1.27 19.13 -3.91
CA GLY A 182 -2.70 19.28 -4.13
C GLY A 182 -3.50 19.08 -2.85
N GLU A 183 -4.81 19.26 -2.97
CA GLU A 183 -5.75 19.02 -1.87
C GLU A 183 -6.20 17.55 -1.88
N PHE A 184 -5.94 16.86 -0.78
CA PHE A 184 -6.44 15.49 -0.59
C PHE A 184 -7.91 15.51 -0.21
N LEU A 185 -8.65 14.43 -0.54
CA LEU A 185 -10.06 14.29 -0.18
C LEU A 185 -10.27 14.49 1.32
N ASP A 186 -11.32 15.24 1.70
CA ASP A 186 -11.82 15.17 3.08
C ASP A 186 -12.40 13.77 3.34
N TYR A 187 -11.53 12.85 3.71
CA TYR A 187 -11.86 11.45 3.92
C TYR A 187 -12.79 11.26 5.12
N ARG A 188 -12.75 12.15 6.11
CA ARG A 188 -13.62 12.07 7.29
C ARG A 188 -15.08 12.28 6.92
N ALA A 189 -15.36 13.15 5.94
CA ALA A 189 -16.71 13.35 5.42
C ALA A 189 -17.23 12.14 4.61
N ALA A 190 -16.32 11.34 4.04
CA ALA A 190 -16.69 10.14 3.28
C ALA A 190 -17.03 8.93 4.18
N ILE A 191 -16.58 8.92 5.44
CA ILE A 191 -16.82 7.84 6.39
C ILE A 191 -18.21 7.97 7.00
N PRO A 192 -19.12 6.98 6.81
CA PRO A 192 -20.44 6.99 7.46
C PRO A 192 -20.32 7.05 8.99
N LYS A 193 -21.00 8.00 9.60
CA LYS A 193 -20.96 8.22 11.07
C LYS A 193 -21.81 7.23 11.87
N SER A 194 -22.74 6.54 11.22
CA SER A 194 -23.63 5.56 11.82
C SER A 194 -23.77 4.34 10.94
N SER A 195 -24.17 3.24 11.53
CA SER A 195 -24.54 2.00 10.83
C SER A 195 -25.90 1.53 11.32
N THR A 196 -26.70 0.97 10.44
CA THR A 196 -27.97 0.32 10.78
C THR A 196 -27.75 -1.17 11.08
N THR A 197 -26.67 -1.73 10.58
CA THR A 197 -26.36 -3.16 10.67
C THR A 197 -24.89 -3.35 10.96
N GLU A 198 -24.60 -4.20 11.93
CA GLU A 198 -23.25 -4.64 12.26
C GLU A 198 -23.19 -6.17 12.25
N ILE A 199 -22.19 -6.74 11.59
CA ILE A 199 -22.06 -8.17 11.39
C ILE A 199 -20.60 -8.55 11.63
N VAL A 200 -20.36 -9.57 12.44
CA VAL A 200 -19.04 -10.18 12.59
C VAL A 200 -18.98 -11.44 11.74
N VAL A 201 -17.96 -11.56 10.90
CA VAL A 201 -17.81 -12.66 9.96
C VAL A 201 -16.38 -13.19 9.93
N SER A 202 -16.25 -14.50 9.62
CA SER A 202 -14.95 -15.10 9.34
C SER A 202 -14.35 -14.47 8.08
N THR A 203 -13.17 -13.84 8.23
CA THR A 203 -12.42 -13.25 7.12
C THR A 203 -12.12 -14.29 6.04
N ARG A 204 -11.68 -15.47 6.47
CA ARG A 204 -11.32 -16.59 5.59
C ARG A 204 -12.51 -17.12 4.78
N GLU A 205 -13.65 -17.34 5.45
CA GLU A 205 -14.85 -17.83 4.76
C GLU A 205 -15.37 -16.83 3.75
N PHE A 206 -15.36 -15.54 4.11
CA PHE A 206 -15.79 -14.49 3.20
C PHE A 206 -14.87 -14.40 1.97
N ILE A 207 -13.54 -14.34 2.16
CA ILE A 207 -12.58 -14.36 1.05
C ILE A 207 -12.82 -15.57 0.13
N SER A 208 -12.90 -16.78 0.71
CA SER A 208 -13.06 -18.00 -0.06
C SER A 208 -14.37 -18.02 -0.86
N SER A 209 -15.45 -17.51 -0.29
CA SER A 209 -16.75 -17.41 -0.96
C SER A 209 -16.73 -16.38 -2.10
N VAL A 210 -16.13 -15.20 -1.86
CA VAL A 210 -15.94 -14.19 -2.92
C VAL A 210 -15.09 -14.73 -4.06
N GLU A 211 -14.00 -15.42 -3.77
CA GLU A 211 -13.13 -16.02 -4.78
C GLU A 211 -13.87 -17.03 -5.64
N ARG A 212 -14.64 -17.96 -5.03
CA ARG A 212 -15.43 -18.96 -5.76
C ARG A 212 -16.44 -18.33 -6.71
N VAL A 213 -17.24 -17.39 -6.21
CA VAL A 213 -18.28 -16.73 -7.02
C VAL A 213 -17.66 -15.85 -8.10
N SER A 214 -16.52 -15.25 -7.84
CA SER A 214 -15.81 -14.35 -8.77
C SER A 214 -15.17 -15.07 -9.95
N LEU A 215 -15.12 -16.39 -10.01
CA LEU A 215 -14.56 -17.14 -11.15
C LEU A 215 -15.24 -16.81 -12.50
N LEU A 216 -16.50 -16.38 -12.47
CA LEU A 216 -17.23 -15.98 -13.66
C LEU A 216 -17.10 -14.48 -13.98
N ILE A 217 -16.49 -13.69 -13.08
CA ILE A 217 -16.29 -12.24 -13.26
C ILE A 217 -14.90 -12.01 -13.83
N THR A 218 -14.81 -11.47 -15.02
CA THR A 218 -13.55 -11.16 -15.70
C THR A 218 -13.50 -9.71 -16.15
N ASP A 219 -12.34 -9.23 -16.61
CA ASP A 219 -12.23 -7.86 -17.15
C ASP A 219 -13.15 -7.60 -18.36
N ARG A 220 -13.48 -8.64 -19.10
CA ARG A 220 -14.40 -8.58 -20.25
C ARG A 220 -15.86 -8.79 -19.85
N LEU A 221 -16.11 -9.63 -18.83
CA LEU A 221 -17.44 -9.96 -18.34
C LEU A 221 -17.64 -9.32 -16.96
N LYS A 222 -17.71 -8.00 -16.97
CA LYS A 222 -17.93 -7.21 -15.76
C LYS A 222 -19.34 -7.43 -15.24
N SER A 223 -19.45 -7.97 -14.04
CA SER A 223 -20.70 -8.10 -13.29
C SER A 223 -20.46 -7.72 -11.85
N PRO A 224 -21.38 -7.02 -11.18
CA PRO A 224 -21.26 -6.82 -9.74
C PRO A 224 -21.38 -8.16 -9.02
N LEU A 225 -20.56 -8.34 -8.00
CA LEU A 225 -20.78 -9.37 -6.99
C LEU A 225 -21.97 -8.92 -6.12
N ARG A 226 -23.04 -9.71 -6.10
CA ARG A 226 -24.20 -9.47 -5.22
C ARG A 226 -23.93 -10.11 -3.86
N CYS A 227 -24.08 -9.35 -2.80
CA CYS A 227 -23.98 -9.81 -1.42
C CYS A 227 -25.31 -9.53 -0.74
N ARG A 228 -26.03 -10.57 -0.34
CA ARG A 228 -27.28 -10.48 0.43
C ARG A 228 -27.03 -10.95 1.86
N PHE A 229 -27.27 -10.06 2.77
CA PHE A 229 -27.13 -10.26 4.21
C PHE A 229 -28.50 -10.53 4.78
N GLU A 230 -28.81 -11.75 5.18
CA GLU A 230 -30.14 -12.13 5.62
C GLU A 230 -30.11 -13.31 6.62
N GLY A 231 -30.84 -13.19 7.71
CA GLY A 231 -30.96 -14.26 8.70
C GLY A 231 -29.62 -14.64 9.31
N ASN A 232 -29.19 -15.88 9.12
CA ASN A 232 -27.93 -16.38 9.66
C ASN A 232 -26.87 -16.66 8.57
N GLU A 233 -27.04 -16.10 7.39
CA GLU A 233 -26.15 -16.36 6.24
C GLU A 233 -25.86 -15.09 5.42
N ILE A 234 -24.70 -15.08 4.80
CA ILE A 234 -24.37 -14.15 3.72
C ILE A 234 -24.40 -14.94 2.42
N HIS A 235 -25.30 -14.56 1.51
CA HIS A 235 -25.42 -15.15 0.19
C HIS A 235 -24.68 -14.31 -0.82
N LEU A 236 -23.77 -14.93 -1.57
CA LEU A 236 -23.02 -14.31 -2.65
C LEU A 236 -23.51 -14.86 -3.99
N SER A 237 -23.64 -13.98 -4.98
CA SER A 237 -24.01 -14.42 -6.33
C SER A 237 -23.45 -13.49 -7.41
N CYS A 238 -23.26 -14.03 -8.60
CA CYS A 238 -23.03 -13.24 -9.80
C CYS A 238 -23.72 -13.88 -11.01
N SER A 239 -24.03 -13.07 -12.01
CA SER A 239 -24.58 -13.51 -13.28
C SER A 239 -23.84 -12.81 -14.42
N THR A 240 -23.33 -13.58 -15.36
CA THR A 240 -22.62 -13.12 -16.55
C THR A 240 -23.18 -13.78 -17.79
N ALA A 241 -22.72 -13.39 -18.97
CA ALA A 241 -23.14 -14.03 -20.22
C ALA A 241 -22.77 -15.51 -20.34
N ILE A 242 -21.79 -15.98 -19.54
CA ILE A 242 -21.32 -17.39 -19.59
C ILE A 242 -21.92 -18.27 -18.49
N GLY A 243 -22.66 -17.70 -17.54
CA GLY A 243 -23.29 -18.48 -16.48
C GLY A 243 -23.59 -17.71 -15.21
N ARG A 244 -24.01 -18.45 -14.20
CA ARG A 244 -24.32 -17.95 -12.85
C ARG A 244 -23.53 -18.74 -11.81
N ALA A 245 -23.11 -18.05 -10.76
CA ALA A 245 -22.51 -18.66 -9.58
C ALA A 245 -23.20 -18.14 -8.33
N SER A 246 -23.33 -19.00 -7.33
CA SER A 246 -23.81 -18.64 -6.01
C SER A 246 -23.10 -19.45 -4.95
N ASP A 247 -22.93 -18.86 -3.78
CA ASP A 247 -22.34 -19.47 -2.59
C ASP A 247 -22.92 -18.82 -1.34
N SER A 248 -22.83 -19.48 -0.19
CA SER A 248 -23.22 -18.89 1.09
C SER A 248 -22.35 -19.38 2.23
N PHE A 249 -22.28 -18.59 3.28
CA PHE A 249 -21.60 -18.95 4.51
C PHE A 249 -22.33 -18.34 5.73
N SER A 250 -22.11 -18.94 6.90
CA SER A 250 -22.81 -18.54 8.12
C SER A 250 -22.32 -17.20 8.65
N ALA A 251 -23.28 -16.35 9.07
CA ALA A 251 -23.02 -15.10 9.76
C ALA A 251 -24.24 -14.76 10.63
N ALA A 252 -24.02 -14.33 11.86
CA ALA A 252 -25.11 -13.89 12.73
C ALA A 252 -25.58 -12.47 12.32
N ILE A 253 -26.74 -12.38 11.68
CA ILE A 253 -27.33 -11.14 11.20
C ILE A 253 -28.63 -10.90 11.92
N LEU A 254 -28.74 -9.81 12.69
CA LEU A 254 -29.91 -9.51 13.55
C LEU A 254 -30.84 -8.43 12.98
N VAL A 255 -30.82 -8.20 11.68
CA VAL A 255 -31.55 -7.09 11.03
C VAL A 255 -32.25 -7.54 9.75
N ASP A 256 -33.07 -6.64 9.21
CA ASP A 256 -33.74 -6.84 7.92
C ASP A 256 -32.74 -7.12 6.79
N ALA A 257 -33.16 -7.93 5.83
CA ALA A 257 -32.33 -8.32 4.70
C ALA A 257 -31.82 -7.10 3.91
N VAL A 258 -30.50 -7.04 3.68
CA VAL A 258 -29.86 -6.01 2.86
C VAL A 258 -29.13 -6.68 1.71
N GLU A 259 -29.39 -6.21 0.48
CA GLU A 259 -28.66 -6.66 -0.71
C GLU A 259 -27.80 -5.51 -1.25
N MET A 260 -26.51 -5.78 -1.49
CA MET A 260 -25.55 -4.82 -2.01
C MET A 260 -24.75 -5.43 -3.18
N GLY A 261 -24.41 -4.61 -4.16
CA GLY A 261 -23.48 -4.99 -5.22
C GLY A 261 -22.08 -4.43 -4.94
N PHE A 262 -21.04 -5.21 -5.24
CA PHE A 262 -19.66 -4.76 -5.08
C PHE A 262 -18.80 -5.10 -6.30
N ASN A 263 -17.73 -4.31 -6.47
CA ASN A 263 -16.60 -4.78 -7.26
C ASN A 263 -15.88 -5.86 -6.43
N ASN A 264 -15.82 -7.07 -6.96
CA ASN A 264 -15.23 -8.22 -6.27
C ASN A 264 -13.75 -8.02 -5.88
N ARG A 265 -12.95 -7.33 -6.72
CA ARG A 265 -11.54 -7.04 -6.43
C ARG A 265 -11.41 -6.08 -5.23
N TYR A 266 -12.21 -5.03 -5.20
CA TYR A 266 -12.17 -4.06 -4.11
C TYR A 266 -12.58 -4.68 -2.77
N LEU A 267 -13.58 -5.57 -2.81
CA LEU A 267 -13.98 -6.31 -1.64
C LEU A 267 -12.89 -7.29 -1.17
N LEU A 268 -12.28 -8.04 -2.11
CA LEU A 268 -11.17 -8.94 -1.80
C LEU A 268 -9.95 -8.19 -1.23
N ASP A 269 -9.61 -7.04 -1.80
CA ASP A 269 -8.47 -6.26 -1.31
C ASP A 269 -8.70 -5.80 0.13
N ALA A 270 -9.91 -5.31 0.46
CA ALA A 270 -10.26 -4.94 1.83
C ALA A 270 -10.14 -6.14 2.80
N LEU A 271 -10.72 -7.28 2.43
CA LEU A 271 -10.70 -8.48 3.27
C LEU A 271 -9.29 -9.06 3.43
N ARG A 272 -8.49 -9.13 2.36
CA ARG A 272 -7.14 -9.68 2.39
C ARG A 272 -6.13 -8.84 3.17
N ASN A 273 -6.38 -7.53 3.28
CA ASN A 273 -5.57 -6.62 4.07
C ASN A 273 -6.12 -6.38 5.48
N SER A 274 -7.24 -7.01 5.83
CA SER A 274 -7.73 -7.07 7.20
C SER A 274 -6.84 -7.98 8.06
N GLU A 275 -6.75 -7.66 9.33
CA GLU A 275 -6.03 -8.46 10.33
C GLU A 275 -7.01 -9.31 11.14
N GLY A 276 -6.55 -10.48 11.57
CA GLY A 276 -7.32 -11.42 12.40
C GLY A 276 -8.22 -12.36 11.60
N ASP A 277 -8.79 -13.33 12.32
CA ASP A 277 -9.64 -14.37 11.74
C ASP A 277 -11.05 -13.88 11.42
N GLU A 278 -11.47 -12.77 12.04
CA GLU A 278 -12.80 -12.19 11.90
C GLU A 278 -12.71 -10.69 11.64
N VAL A 279 -13.64 -10.20 10.83
CA VAL A 279 -13.86 -8.78 10.59
C VAL A 279 -15.27 -8.36 10.98
N ARG A 280 -15.40 -7.11 11.33
CA ARG A 280 -16.66 -6.45 11.63
C ARG A 280 -17.08 -5.61 10.43
N LEU A 281 -18.23 -5.93 9.87
CA LEU A 281 -18.85 -5.20 8.77
C LEU A 281 -19.89 -4.24 9.32
N GLN A 282 -19.87 -3.01 8.87
CA GLN A 282 -20.91 -2.02 9.17
C GLN A 282 -21.58 -1.57 7.88
N LEU A 283 -22.90 -1.72 7.82
CA LEU A 283 -23.75 -1.37 6.68
C LEU A 283 -24.73 -0.26 7.08
N ASN A 284 -25.10 0.57 6.10
CA ASN A 284 -26.11 1.61 6.27
C ASN A 284 -26.99 1.69 5.00
N GLY A 285 -27.63 0.56 4.70
CA GLY A 285 -28.46 0.39 3.50
C GLY A 285 -27.66 0.14 2.21
N PRO A 286 -28.37 -0.14 1.10
CA PRO A 286 -27.80 -0.70 -0.12
C PRO A 286 -26.95 0.28 -0.96
N LEU A 287 -27.03 1.57 -0.68
CA LEU A 287 -26.36 2.64 -1.43
C LEU A 287 -25.23 3.32 -0.65
N SER A 288 -25.07 2.99 0.63
CA SER A 288 -23.99 3.52 1.47
C SER A 288 -22.75 2.64 1.38
N PRO A 289 -21.55 3.21 1.56
CA PRO A 289 -20.33 2.41 1.64
C PRO A 289 -20.40 1.37 2.75
N MET A 290 -19.92 0.17 2.49
CA MET A 290 -19.67 -0.82 3.53
C MET A 290 -18.35 -0.48 4.24
N LYS A 291 -18.35 -0.49 5.57
CA LYS A 291 -17.13 -0.43 6.37
C LYS A 291 -16.67 -1.85 6.69
N VAL A 292 -15.38 -2.07 6.57
CA VAL A 292 -14.68 -3.27 7.06
C VAL A 292 -13.73 -2.81 8.15
N LEU A 293 -13.89 -3.35 9.35
CA LEU A 293 -13.21 -2.95 10.58
C LEU A 293 -12.59 -4.19 11.25
N PRO A 294 -11.60 -4.03 12.13
CA PRO A 294 -11.18 -5.12 12.99
C PRO A 294 -12.37 -5.60 13.85
N ARG A 295 -12.31 -6.84 14.30
CA ARG A 295 -13.34 -7.37 15.21
C ARG A 295 -13.50 -6.49 16.45
N GLU A 296 -12.39 -6.07 17.02
CA GLU A 296 -12.33 -5.17 18.18
C GLU A 296 -11.44 -3.97 17.84
N GLY A 297 -11.77 -2.79 18.38
CA GLY A 297 -11.06 -1.55 18.10
C GLY A 297 -11.44 -0.92 16.76
N GLU A 298 -10.64 0.06 16.33
CA GLU A 298 -10.82 0.84 15.10
C GLU A 298 -9.46 1.25 14.49
N ASP A 299 -8.43 0.44 14.70
CA ASP A 299 -7.07 0.76 14.25
C ASP A 299 -6.96 0.86 12.74
N TYR A 300 -7.82 0.11 12.02
CA TYR A 300 -8.01 0.29 10.58
C TYR A 300 -9.48 0.38 10.21
N LEU A 301 -9.73 1.03 9.09
CA LEU A 301 -11.04 1.13 8.47
C LEU A 301 -10.88 1.08 6.96
N PHE A 302 -11.61 0.15 6.32
CA PHE A 302 -11.71 0.14 4.87
C PHE A 302 -13.14 0.43 4.45
N LEU A 303 -13.31 1.31 3.46
CA LEU A 303 -14.60 1.54 2.81
C LEU A 303 -14.59 0.91 1.44
N VAL A 304 -15.67 0.20 1.13
CA VAL A 304 -15.94 -0.31 -0.22
C VAL A 304 -17.27 0.27 -0.69
N LEU A 305 -17.25 1.06 -1.75
CA LEU A 305 -18.45 1.66 -2.31
C LEU A 305 -19.28 0.62 -3.04
N PRO A 306 -20.61 0.62 -2.86
CA PRO A 306 -21.48 -0.29 -3.57
C PRO A 306 -21.61 0.09 -5.04
N VAL A 307 -21.81 -0.92 -5.87
CA VAL A 307 -22.20 -0.79 -7.27
C VAL A 307 -23.71 -0.94 -7.39
N ARG A 308 -24.37 -0.06 -8.12
CA ARG A 308 -25.82 -0.17 -8.32
C ARG A 308 -26.18 -1.50 -8.99
N LEU A 309 -27.02 -2.26 -8.34
CA LEU A 309 -27.65 -3.45 -8.92
C LEU A 309 -28.76 -3.01 -9.87
N LYS A 310 -28.82 -3.61 -11.06
CA LYS A 310 -30.00 -3.47 -11.90
C LYS A 310 -31.12 -4.26 -11.24
N THR A 311 -32.26 -3.61 -11.07
CA THR A 311 -33.52 -4.31 -10.75
C THR A 311 -33.92 -5.10 -11.99
N ASP A 312 -34.07 -6.42 -11.85
CA ASP A 312 -34.56 -7.30 -12.92
C ASP A 312 -36.02 -7.01 -13.22
#